data_7c78c4d846bfbedd8e5ba35f75306b33
#
_entry.id   7c78c4d846bfbedd8e5ba35f75306b33
#
_cell.length_a   1.000
_cell.length_b   1.000
_cell.length_c   1.000
_cell.angle_alpha   90.00
_cell.angle_beta   90.00
_cell.angle_gamma   90.00
#
_symmetry.space_group_name_H-M   'P 1'
#
loop_
_entity.id
_entity.type
_entity.pdbx_description
1 polymer ?
#
loop_
_entity_poly.entity_id
_entity_poly.type
_entity_poly.pdbx_seq_one_letter_code
_entity_poly.pdbx_strand_id
1 'polypeptide(L)'
;MFHPDLIRRSELGKEIENYSFFNYETNEALHLSDVEKQSLLELVKKIDLELNINIDKHSQDIIIQNLESILKYSYRYYDRQFYTRTNQNKDLVSKFEQYLQSYFSSSDLSEKGVPSVKQCGEAMHMSGSYLSDLLKIETGRGAKDHISSYLIEKAKNTNTTKKSRFKKTLVAKVFNISGFKESIK
;
A
#
# COMPACT_ATOMS: atom_id res chain seq x y z
N MET A 1 -0.64 -5.90 -21.74
CA MET A 1 0.48 -5.16 -21.11
C MET A 1 0.80 -3.98 -22.01
N PHE A 2 0.99 -2.77 -21.51
CA PHE A 2 1.36 -1.59 -22.28
C PHE A 2 2.84 -1.23 -22.00
N HIS A 3 3.50 -0.61 -22.96
CA HIS A 3 4.89 -0.20 -22.82
C HIS A 3 4.97 1.10 -21.97
N PRO A 4 5.93 1.24 -21.04
CA PRO A 4 6.06 2.44 -20.18
C PRO A 4 6.18 3.75 -20.95
N ASP A 5 6.75 3.74 -22.16
CA ASP A 5 6.91 4.93 -22.98
C ASP A 5 5.57 5.55 -23.41
N LEU A 6 4.50 4.74 -23.49
CA LEU A 6 3.15 5.24 -23.79
C LEU A 6 2.69 6.34 -22.82
N ILE A 7 2.97 6.14 -21.54
CA ILE A 7 2.49 7.02 -20.46
C ILE A 7 3.56 7.98 -19.91
N ARG A 8 4.83 7.81 -20.30
CA ARG A 8 5.98 8.54 -19.70
C ARG A 8 5.82 10.05 -19.67
N ARG A 9 5.17 10.64 -20.68
CA ARG A 9 4.99 12.10 -20.83
C ARG A 9 3.62 12.59 -20.37
N SER A 10 2.75 11.69 -19.90
CA SER A 10 1.40 12.02 -19.40
C SER A 10 1.38 12.19 -17.89
N GLU A 11 0.32 12.79 -17.36
CA GLU A 11 0.08 12.84 -15.91
C GLU A 11 -0.06 11.45 -15.33
N LEU A 12 -0.66 10.49 -16.05
CA LEU A 12 -0.73 9.10 -15.64
C LEU A 12 0.64 8.50 -15.35
N GLY A 13 1.66 8.85 -16.15
CA GLY A 13 3.03 8.36 -15.93
C GLY A 13 3.64 8.84 -14.61
N LYS A 14 3.22 9.99 -14.10
CA LYS A 14 3.63 10.52 -12.79
C LYS A 14 2.86 9.88 -11.64
N GLU A 15 1.62 9.50 -11.88
CA GLU A 15 0.70 9.01 -10.84
C GLU A 15 0.66 7.48 -10.74
N ILE A 16 1.20 6.74 -11.72
CA ILE A 16 1.05 5.29 -11.79
C ILE A 16 1.59 4.57 -10.55
N GLU A 17 2.63 5.10 -9.92
CA GLU A 17 3.22 4.56 -8.69
C GLU A 17 2.29 4.71 -7.46
N ASN A 18 1.29 5.59 -7.54
CA ASN A 18 0.31 5.80 -6.47
C ASN A 18 -0.75 4.69 -6.43
N TYR A 19 -0.87 3.87 -7.48
CA TYR A 19 -1.79 2.74 -7.51
C TYR A 19 -1.18 1.53 -6.80
N SER A 20 -1.39 1.44 -5.50
CA SER A 20 -0.84 0.40 -4.61
C SER A 20 -1.21 -1.03 -5.03
N PHE A 21 -2.36 -1.21 -5.68
CA PHE A 21 -2.87 -2.52 -6.11
C PHE A 21 -1.99 -3.23 -7.16
N PHE A 22 -1.07 -2.54 -7.81
CA PHE A 22 -0.06 -3.19 -8.64
C PHE A 22 0.92 -4.08 -7.85
N ASN A 23 1.00 -3.85 -6.54
CA ASN A 23 1.86 -4.61 -5.63
C ASN A 23 1.07 -5.66 -4.82
N TYR A 24 -0.21 -5.90 -5.15
CA TYR A 24 -1.03 -6.89 -4.49
C TYR A 24 -0.73 -8.30 -5.01
N GLU A 25 -0.96 -9.29 -4.18
CA GLU A 25 -0.82 -10.70 -4.55
C GLU A 25 -2.07 -11.22 -5.29
N THR A 26 -1.95 -12.35 -5.97
CA THR A 26 -3.05 -12.92 -6.78
C THR A 26 -4.28 -13.27 -5.95
N ASN A 27 -4.10 -13.66 -4.68
CA ASN A 27 -5.19 -13.96 -3.74
C ASN A 27 -5.93 -12.69 -3.25
N GLU A 28 -5.36 -11.51 -3.51
CA GLU A 28 -5.95 -10.19 -3.20
C GLU A 28 -6.66 -9.58 -4.41
N ALA A 29 -6.99 -10.42 -5.38
CA ALA A 29 -7.61 -9.98 -6.63
C ALA A 29 -8.91 -9.21 -6.42
N LEU A 30 -9.16 -8.27 -7.32
CA LEU A 30 -10.37 -7.48 -7.34
C LEU A 30 -11.58 -8.34 -7.74
N HIS A 31 -12.60 -8.36 -6.90
CA HIS A 31 -13.87 -8.99 -7.19
C HIS A 31 -14.83 -7.98 -7.85
N LEU A 32 -15.16 -8.23 -9.09
CA LEU A 32 -16.02 -7.37 -9.91
C LEU A 32 -17.41 -8.00 -10.05
N SER A 33 -18.45 -7.18 -9.95
CA SER A 33 -19.79 -7.53 -10.43
C SER A 33 -19.79 -7.57 -11.96
N ASP A 34 -20.81 -8.20 -12.56
CA ASP A 34 -20.94 -8.27 -14.02
C ASP A 34 -21.04 -6.87 -14.66
N VAL A 35 -21.72 -5.93 -14.00
CA VAL A 35 -21.84 -4.55 -14.47
C VAL A 35 -20.46 -3.84 -14.47
N GLU A 36 -19.68 -4.00 -13.40
CA GLU A 36 -18.36 -3.41 -13.28
C GLU A 36 -17.38 -4.02 -14.30
N LYS A 37 -17.45 -5.34 -14.48
CA LYS A 37 -16.67 -6.05 -15.49
C LYS A 37 -17.00 -5.54 -16.89
N GLN A 38 -18.30 -5.38 -17.20
CA GLN A 38 -18.74 -4.88 -18.49
C GLN A 38 -18.23 -3.43 -18.72
N SER A 39 -18.31 -2.57 -17.70
CA SER A 39 -17.80 -1.20 -17.77
C SER A 39 -16.29 -1.14 -18.08
N LEU A 40 -15.47 -1.99 -17.44
CA LEU A 40 -14.05 -2.06 -17.75
C LEU A 40 -13.78 -2.61 -19.15
N LEU A 41 -14.53 -3.63 -19.56
CA LEU A 41 -14.42 -4.21 -20.92
C LEU A 41 -14.76 -3.20 -22.02
N GLU A 42 -15.70 -2.28 -21.78
CA GLU A 42 -16.01 -1.20 -22.74
C GLU A 42 -14.85 -0.22 -22.91
N LEU A 43 -14.13 0.10 -21.84
CA LEU A 43 -12.93 0.94 -21.92
C LEU A 43 -11.79 0.21 -22.68
N VAL A 44 -11.62 -1.07 -22.43
CA VAL A 44 -10.65 -1.89 -23.18
C VAL A 44 -11.00 -1.93 -24.67
N LYS A 45 -12.29 -2.12 -25.03
CA LYS A 45 -12.74 -2.09 -26.42
C LYS A 45 -12.49 -0.74 -27.10
N LYS A 46 -12.63 0.38 -26.38
CA LYS A 46 -12.30 1.71 -26.93
C LYS A 46 -10.82 1.84 -27.26
N ILE A 47 -9.95 1.30 -26.39
CA ILE A 47 -8.51 1.27 -26.67
C ILE A 47 -8.23 0.40 -27.92
N ASP A 48 -8.84 -0.79 -27.99
CA ASP A 48 -8.67 -1.70 -29.11
C ASP A 48 -9.14 -1.08 -30.44
N LEU A 49 -10.29 -0.41 -30.43
CA LEU A 49 -10.79 0.32 -31.59
C LEU A 49 -9.81 1.40 -32.03
N GLU A 50 -9.26 2.19 -31.09
CA GLU A 50 -8.32 3.27 -31.40
C GLU A 50 -7.02 2.73 -32.02
N LEU A 51 -6.58 1.55 -31.59
CA LEU A 51 -5.40 0.90 -32.14
C LEU A 51 -5.62 0.33 -33.56
N ASN A 52 -6.87 0.04 -33.93
CA ASN A 52 -7.23 -0.56 -35.23
C ASN A 52 -7.71 0.44 -36.29
N ILE A 53 -7.86 1.72 -35.96
CA ILE A 53 -8.15 2.79 -36.92
C ILE A 53 -6.85 3.49 -37.37
N ASN A 54 -6.97 4.46 -38.28
CA ASN A 54 -5.81 5.28 -38.69
C ASN A 54 -5.31 6.09 -37.50
N ILE A 55 -4.11 5.76 -37.02
CA ILE A 55 -3.47 6.45 -35.90
C ILE A 55 -3.14 7.89 -36.30
N ASP A 56 -3.58 8.85 -35.48
CA ASP A 56 -3.31 10.26 -35.64
C ASP A 56 -2.66 10.87 -34.38
N LYS A 57 -2.50 12.21 -34.38
CA LYS A 57 -1.87 12.93 -33.27
C LYS A 57 -2.67 12.89 -31.95
N HIS A 58 -3.93 12.48 -31.97
CA HIS A 58 -4.83 12.42 -30.82
C HIS A 58 -4.95 10.99 -30.26
N SER A 59 -4.60 9.97 -31.04
CA SER A 59 -4.78 8.56 -30.67
C SER A 59 -4.09 8.22 -29.36
N GLN A 60 -2.87 8.73 -29.15
CA GLN A 60 -2.16 8.49 -27.87
C GLN A 60 -2.91 9.04 -26.67
N ASP A 61 -3.44 10.25 -26.75
CA ASP A 61 -4.18 10.87 -25.64
C ASP A 61 -5.48 10.12 -25.35
N ILE A 62 -6.19 9.68 -26.39
CA ILE A 62 -7.42 8.88 -26.25
C ILE A 62 -7.13 7.54 -25.55
N ILE A 63 -6.06 6.86 -25.95
CA ILE A 63 -5.63 5.61 -25.32
C ILE A 63 -5.29 5.83 -23.83
N ILE A 64 -4.50 6.87 -23.53
CA ILE A 64 -4.10 7.21 -22.16
C ILE A 64 -5.31 7.52 -21.28
N GLN A 65 -6.29 8.31 -21.77
CA GLN A 65 -7.51 8.64 -21.02
C GLN A 65 -8.35 7.40 -20.69
N ASN A 66 -8.49 6.46 -21.65
CA ASN A 66 -9.19 5.21 -21.38
C ASN A 66 -8.43 4.33 -20.39
N LEU A 67 -7.09 4.26 -20.49
CA LEU A 67 -6.26 3.55 -19.53
C LEU A 67 -6.35 4.15 -18.11
N GLU A 68 -6.28 5.46 -18.00
CA GLU A 68 -6.46 6.18 -16.74
C GLU A 68 -7.85 5.90 -16.13
N SER A 69 -8.90 5.88 -16.95
CA SER A 69 -10.24 5.53 -16.51
C SER A 69 -10.31 4.10 -15.96
N ILE A 70 -9.68 3.13 -16.61
CA ILE A 70 -9.60 1.74 -16.13
C ILE A 70 -8.94 1.71 -14.74
N LEU A 71 -7.82 2.42 -14.55
CA LEU A 71 -7.09 2.42 -13.29
C LEU A 71 -7.89 3.11 -12.17
N LYS A 72 -8.55 4.23 -12.46
CA LYS A 72 -9.42 4.94 -11.50
C LYS A 72 -10.63 4.11 -11.08
N TYR A 73 -11.28 3.42 -12.03
CA TYR A 73 -12.37 2.50 -11.71
C TYR A 73 -11.88 1.31 -10.89
N SER A 74 -10.73 0.73 -11.22
CA SER A 74 -10.13 -0.36 -10.45
C SER A 74 -9.84 0.07 -9.02
N TYR A 75 -9.26 1.25 -8.82
CA TYR A 75 -9.01 1.84 -7.50
C TYR A 75 -10.31 1.99 -6.70
N ARG A 76 -11.35 2.59 -7.30
CA ARG A 76 -12.68 2.73 -6.69
C ARG A 76 -13.28 1.38 -6.28
N TYR A 77 -13.10 0.35 -7.11
CA TYR A 77 -13.65 -0.97 -6.83
C TYR A 77 -12.89 -1.69 -5.70
N TYR A 78 -11.58 -1.49 -5.58
CA TYR A 78 -10.82 -1.93 -4.42
C TYR A 78 -11.26 -1.23 -3.14
N ASP A 79 -11.44 0.09 -3.15
CA ASP A 79 -11.97 0.83 -2.00
C ASP A 79 -13.31 0.26 -1.56
N ARG A 80 -14.25 0.06 -2.49
CA ARG A 80 -15.53 -0.59 -2.18
C ARG A 80 -15.34 -1.98 -1.58
N GLN A 81 -14.42 -2.79 -2.11
CA GLN A 81 -14.15 -4.13 -1.61
C GLN A 81 -13.67 -4.09 -0.15
N PHE A 82 -12.84 -3.15 0.22
CA PHE A 82 -12.43 -2.94 1.60
C PHE A 82 -13.63 -2.56 2.48
N TYR A 83 -14.46 -1.61 2.06
CA TYR A 83 -15.64 -1.20 2.83
C TYR A 83 -16.66 -2.35 3.04
N THR A 84 -16.86 -3.19 2.05
CA THR A 84 -17.83 -4.30 2.17
C THR A 84 -17.36 -5.43 3.08
N ARG A 85 -16.08 -5.51 3.39
CA ARG A 85 -15.46 -6.54 4.24
C ARG A 85 -15.17 -6.05 5.67
N THR A 86 -15.79 -4.98 6.12
CA THR A 86 -15.48 -4.28 7.39
C THR A 86 -15.36 -5.20 8.61
N ASN A 87 -16.22 -6.21 8.77
CA ASN A 87 -16.12 -7.11 9.92
C ASN A 87 -14.86 -7.98 9.88
N GLN A 88 -14.52 -8.53 8.70
CA GLN A 88 -13.29 -9.31 8.50
C GLN A 88 -12.04 -8.43 8.66
N ASN A 89 -12.13 -7.18 8.22
CA ASN A 89 -11.05 -6.21 8.33
C ASN A 89 -10.76 -5.84 9.79
N LYS A 90 -11.79 -5.64 10.64
CA LYS A 90 -11.60 -5.40 12.07
C LYS A 90 -10.90 -6.54 12.79
N ASP A 91 -11.28 -7.78 12.47
CA ASP A 91 -10.60 -8.96 12.99
C ASP A 91 -9.12 -8.98 12.58
N LEU A 92 -8.83 -8.56 11.34
CA LEU A 92 -7.48 -8.49 10.84
C LEU A 92 -6.66 -7.39 11.52
N VAL A 93 -7.25 -6.20 11.74
CA VAL A 93 -6.60 -5.13 12.52
C VAL A 93 -6.21 -5.63 13.89
N SER A 94 -7.12 -6.31 14.60
CA SER A 94 -6.86 -6.87 15.93
C SER A 94 -5.74 -7.92 15.90
N LYS A 95 -5.71 -8.80 14.90
CA LYS A 95 -4.63 -9.78 14.71
C LYS A 95 -3.30 -9.11 14.44
N PHE A 96 -3.30 -8.06 13.62
CA PHE A 96 -2.09 -7.30 13.32
C PHE A 96 -1.52 -6.60 14.56
N GLU A 97 -2.38 -6.00 15.38
CA GLU A 97 -1.98 -5.40 16.66
C GLU A 97 -1.40 -6.44 17.62
N GLN A 98 -2.02 -7.62 17.73
CA GLN A 98 -1.51 -8.73 18.52
C GLN A 98 -0.15 -9.22 18.00
N TYR A 99 0.02 -9.31 16.68
CA TYR A 99 1.31 -9.64 16.08
C TYR A 99 2.39 -8.63 16.46
N LEU A 100 2.12 -7.32 16.32
CA LEU A 100 3.06 -6.29 16.72
C LEU A 100 3.39 -6.38 18.21
N GLN A 101 2.39 -6.57 19.08
CA GLN A 101 2.59 -6.72 20.51
C GLN A 101 3.52 -7.91 20.83
N SER A 102 3.28 -9.05 20.20
CA SER A 102 4.11 -10.24 20.34
C SER A 102 5.54 -10.00 19.85
N TYR A 103 5.69 -9.47 18.63
CA TYR A 103 6.99 -9.21 18.02
C TYR A 103 7.85 -8.25 18.86
N PHE A 104 7.28 -7.14 19.31
CA PHE A 104 7.97 -6.16 20.13
C PHE A 104 8.21 -6.63 21.59
N SER A 105 7.56 -7.69 22.02
CA SER A 105 7.76 -8.29 23.36
C SER A 105 8.75 -9.44 23.36
N SER A 106 9.02 -10.04 22.21
CA SER A 106 9.97 -11.15 22.01
C SER A 106 11.42 -10.66 21.88
N SER A 107 12.36 -11.60 21.80
CA SER A 107 13.76 -11.35 21.43
C SER A 107 13.93 -10.90 19.97
N ASP A 108 12.93 -11.12 19.13
CA ASP A 108 12.96 -10.81 17.69
C ASP A 108 13.37 -9.37 17.40
N LEU A 109 12.91 -8.42 18.22
CA LEU A 109 13.28 -7.01 18.07
C LEU A 109 14.80 -6.79 18.20
N SER A 110 15.45 -7.54 19.11
CA SER A 110 16.89 -7.43 19.35
C SER A 110 17.72 -8.13 18.27
N GLU A 111 17.20 -9.23 17.74
CA GLU A 111 17.90 -10.10 16.77
C GLU A 111 17.61 -9.67 15.33
N LYS A 112 16.34 -9.46 14.99
CA LYS A 112 15.87 -9.17 13.63
C LYS A 112 15.63 -7.67 13.35
N GLY A 113 15.56 -6.86 14.41
CA GLY A 113 15.25 -5.43 14.32
C GLY A 113 13.76 -5.14 14.14
N VAL A 114 13.43 -3.94 13.67
CA VAL A 114 12.04 -3.51 13.45
C VAL A 114 11.45 -4.24 12.24
N PRO A 115 10.25 -4.83 12.33
CA PRO A 115 9.66 -5.54 11.21
C PRO A 115 9.35 -4.57 10.06
N SER A 116 9.63 -4.99 8.84
CA SER A 116 9.22 -4.27 7.65
C SER A 116 7.73 -4.49 7.37
N VAL A 117 7.11 -3.60 6.59
CA VAL A 117 5.71 -3.75 6.15
C VAL A 117 5.52 -5.08 5.39
N LYS A 118 6.51 -5.49 4.59
CA LYS A 118 6.50 -6.77 3.89
C LYS A 118 6.45 -7.95 4.85
N GLN A 119 7.31 -7.99 5.87
CA GLN A 119 7.31 -9.04 6.90
C GLN A 119 5.99 -9.08 7.68
N CYS A 120 5.39 -7.92 7.95
CA CYS A 120 4.07 -7.85 8.57
C CYS A 120 2.99 -8.44 7.67
N GLY A 121 3.03 -8.14 6.36
CA GLY A 121 2.13 -8.71 5.37
C GLY A 121 2.26 -10.23 5.30
N GLU A 122 3.48 -10.76 5.20
CA GLU A 122 3.77 -12.20 5.20
C GLU A 122 3.19 -12.90 6.43
N ALA A 123 3.32 -12.28 7.62
CA ALA A 123 2.77 -12.82 8.87
C ALA A 123 1.22 -12.80 8.89
N MET A 124 0.60 -11.91 8.11
CA MET A 124 -0.86 -11.82 7.95
C MET A 124 -1.36 -12.57 6.70
N HIS A 125 -0.49 -13.29 5.98
CA HIS A 125 -0.79 -14.01 4.74
C HIS A 125 -1.31 -13.11 3.62
N MET A 126 -0.71 -11.92 3.47
CA MET A 126 -1.05 -10.94 2.45
C MET A 126 0.16 -10.09 2.06
N SER A 127 0.03 -9.32 0.97
CA SER A 127 1.04 -8.35 0.58
C SER A 127 1.13 -7.19 1.59
N GLY A 128 2.32 -6.63 1.76
CA GLY A 128 2.50 -5.46 2.64
C GLY A 128 1.70 -4.24 2.17
N SER A 129 1.51 -4.10 0.86
CA SER A 129 0.72 -3.01 0.27
C SER A 129 -0.76 -3.17 0.60
N TYR A 130 -1.34 -4.37 0.42
CA TYR A 130 -2.72 -4.65 0.76
C TYR A 130 -2.99 -4.45 2.26
N LEU A 131 -2.11 -4.98 3.13
CA LEU A 131 -2.20 -4.76 4.57
C LEU A 131 -2.20 -3.27 4.92
N SER A 132 -1.32 -2.49 4.30
CA SER A 132 -1.20 -1.05 4.57
C SER A 132 -2.45 -0.28 4.16
N ASP A 133 -3.03 -0.59 3.00
CA ASP A 133 -4.24 0.07 2.52
C ASP A 133 -5.46 -0.32 3.35
N LEU A 134 -5.58 -1.59 3.71
CA LEU A 134 -6.63 -2.07 4.62
C LEU A 134 -6.57 -1.33 5.97
N LEU A 135 -5.39 -1.28 6.59
CA LEU A 135 -5.20 -0.57 7.86
C LEU A 135 -5.52 0.93 7.72
N LYS A 136 -5.14 1.55 6.60
CA LYS A 136 -5.41 2.96 6.33
C LYS A 136 -6.91 3.24 6.24
N ILE A 137 -7.69 2.36 5.63
CA ILE A 137 -9.14 2.48 5.52
C ILE A 137 -9.81 2.28 6.89
N GLU A 138 -9.40 1.27 7.66
CA GLU A 138 -10.05 0.94 8.93
C GLU A 138 -9.64 1.85 10.09
N THR A 139 -8.38 2.34 10.10
CA THR A 139 -7.81 3.08 11.24
C THR A 139 -7.35 4.48 10.90
N GLY A 140 -7.37 4.88 9.64
CA GLY A 140 -6.83 6.15 9.14
C GLY A 140 -5.30 6.17 9.01
N ARG A 141 -4.59 5.07 9.33
CA ARG A 141 -3.12 4.99 9.35
C ARG A 141 -2.62 3.72 8.68
N GLY A 142 -1.60 3.84 7.85
CA GLY A 142 -0.98 2.69 7.18
C GLY A 142 -0.14 1.82 8.11
N ALA A 143 0.28 0.64 7.62
CA ALA A 143 1.06 -0.33 8.40
C ALA A 143 2.35 0.28 8.98
N LYS A 144 3.05 1.13 8.21
CA LYS A 144 4.26 1.81 8.66
C LYS A 144 4.02 2.70 9.89
N ASP A 145 2.88 3.40 9.92
CA ASP A 145 2.53 4.29 11.03
C ASP A 145 2.22 3.49 12.30
N HIS A 146 1.52 2.36 12.17
CA HIS A 146 1.28 1.44 13.28
C HIS A 146 2.59 0.90 13.86
N ILE A 147 3.49 0.39 13.01
CA ILE A 147 4.81 -0.12 13.42
C ILE A 147 5.59 0.98 14.17
N SER A 148 5.62 2.19 13.61
CA SER A 148 6.33 3.32 14.20
C SER A 148 5.73 3.73 15.56
N SER A 149 4.40 3.75 15.68
CA SER A 149 3.71 4.05 16.94
C SER A 149 4.04 3.05 18.02
N TYR A 150 4.01 1.75 17.72
CA TYR A 150 4.40 0.69 18.64
C TYR A 150 5.86 0.81 19.09
N LEU A 151 6.76 1.12 18.16
CA LEU A 151 8.18 1.32 18.46
C LEU A 151 8.40 2.49 19.43
N ILE A 152 7.71 3.61 19.19
CA ILE A 152 7.78 4.80 20.04
C ILE A 152 7.23 4.50 21.44
N GLU A 153 6.11 3.79 21.54
CA GLU A 153 5.49 3.41 22.81
C GLU A 153 6.42 2.48 23.60
N LYS A 154 7.01 1.47 22.96
CA LYS A 154 7.99 0.58 23.58
C LYS A 154 9.21 1.34 24.07
N ALA A 155 9.72 2.31 23.28
CA ALA A 155 10.85 3.15 23.67
C ALA A 155 10.52 4.02 24.90
N LYS A 156 9.30 4.54 25.00
CA LYS A 156 8.85 5.31 26.18
C LYS A 156 8.75 4.43 27.43
N ASN A 157 8.19 3.24 27.32
CA ASN A 157 7.97 2.32 28.42
C ASN A 157 9.29 1.67 28.94
N THR A 158 10.30 1.54 28.09
CA THR A 158 11.62 0.98 28.46
C THR A 158 12.44 1.97 29.31
N ASN A 159 12.03 3.23 29.44
CA ASN A 159 12.75 4.24 30.21
C ASN A 159 12.73 4.05 31.73
N THR A 160 11.99 3.04 32.24
CA THR A 160 11.87 2.84 33.70
C THR A 160 12.91 1.87 34.27
N THR A 161 13.58 1.03 33.44
CA THR A 161 14.36 -0.07 34.04
C THR A 161 15.78 -0.32 33.47
N LYS A 162 16.17 0.15 32.27
CA LYS A 162 17.56 0.02 31.75
C LYS A 162 17.94 1.20 30.85
N LYS A 163 18.59 2.18 31.46
CA LYS A 163 19.16 3.36 30.80
C LYS A 163 20.32 3.00 29.85
N SER A 164 20.34 3.61 28.66
CA SER A 164 21.47 4.09 27.86
C SER A 164 21.80 3.43 26.52
N ARG A 165 21.87 2.12 26.36
CA ARG A 165 22.36 1.55 25.09
C ARG A 165 21.27 1.33 24.04
N PHE A 166 20.10 0.91 24.48
CA PHE A 166 18.93 0.63 23.63
C PHE A 166 18.34 1.92 23.04
N LYS A 167 18.35 3.01 23.82
CA LYS A 167 17.78 4.31 23.42
C LYS A 167 18.48 4.93 22.19
N LYS A 168 19.81 4.84 22.12
CA LYS A 168 20.57 5.42 20.98
C LYS A 168 20.33 4.66 19.68
N THR A 169 20.28 3.33 19.72
CA THR A 169 20.08 2.51 18.51
C THR A 169 18.64 2.58 18.02
N LEU A 170 17.65 2.65 18.93
CA LEU A 170 16.24 2.71 18.60
C LEU A 170 15.85 4.06 17.98
N VAL A 171 16.30 5.17 18.61
CA VAL A 171 16.05 6.53 18.12
C VAL A 171 16.69 6.74 16.76
N ALA A 172 17.92 6.31 16.54
CA ALA A 172 18.59 6.42 15.25
C ALA A 172 17.87 5.66 14.13
N LYS A 173 17.28 4.49 14.44
CA LYS A 173 16.48 3.73 13.46
C LYS A 173 15.11 4.36 13.18
N VAL A 174 14.45 4.97 14.17
CA VAL A 174 13.18 5.72 13.97
C VAL A 174 13.39 6.92 13.05
N PHE A 175 14.47 7.68 13.26
CA PHE A 175 14.78 8.82 12.39
C PHE A 175 15.11 8.42 10.95
N ASN A 176 15.71 7.24 10.73
CA ASN A 176 15.99 6.73 9.38
C ASN A 176 14.73 6.21 8.67
N ILE A 177 13.73 5.68 9.40
CA ILE A 177 12.48 5.16 8.82
C ILE A 177 11.52 6.29 8.45
N SER A 178 11.53 7.40 9.22
CA SER A 178 10.60 8.53 8.98
C SER A 178 11.04 9.48 7.86
N GLY A 179 12.25 9.31 7.29
CA GLY A 179 12.72 10.19 6.21
C GLY A 179 12.95 11.64 6.63
N PHE A 180 13.00 11.91 7.92
CA PHE A 180 13.21 13.24 8.47
C PHE A 180 14.69 13.62 8.38
N LYS A 181 15.11 14.10 7.20
CA LYS A 181 16.30 14.92 7.05
C LYS A 181 15.89 16.37 7.33
N GLU A 182 15.82 16.77 8.56
CA GLU A 182 15.91 18.19 8.87
C GLU A 182 17.37 18.58 9.10
N SER A 183 17.77 19.54 8.31
CA SER A 183 18.97 20.33 8.45
C SER A 183 19.00 20.97 9.83
N ILE A 184 19.94 20.55 10.66
CA ILE A 184 20.34 21.36 11.80
C ILE A 184 21.61 22.11 11.34
N LYS A 185 21.44 23.38 11.05
CA LYS A 185 22.51 24.37 11.10
C LYS A 185 22.62 24.89 12.52
#